data_37f48c490e69ec92c080afb6b814ca7c
#
_entry.id   37f48c490e69ec92c080afb6b814ca7c
#
_cell.length_a   1.000
_cell.length_b   1.000
_cell.length_c   1.000
_cell.angle_alpha   90.00
_cell.angle_beta   90.00
_cell.angle_gamma   90.00
#
_symmetry.space_group_name_H-M   'P 1'
#
loop_
_entity.id
_entity.type
_entity.pdbx_description
1 polymer ?
#
loop_
_entity_poly.entity_id
_entity_poly.type
_entity_poly.pdbx_seq_one_letter_code
_entity_poly.pdbx_strand_id
1 'polypeptide(L)'
;MTTLNQAVKIESPVVSINHLLPFEQRQHIEKLYFPRIQQATDRMSKSEAEYQGALESRSVLINQKTAEYLANPSERHGFKVVQVYPTNQQQVIQSMAEQGFMVHRVSVGMVTFIRMPKNAKDNPLQEITDKATAEAESTVDKAIERFKVKAAEAVHQRNTIVIEARKALDSIKSFESYLNVIVTDSEEVTE
;
A
#
# COMPACT_ATOMS: atom_id res chain seq x y z
N MET A 1 -36.16 -37.69 -16.84
CA MET A 1 -34.84 -37.93 -16.22
C MET A 1 -34.59 -36.86 -15.18
N THR A 2 -34.83 -37.22 -13.94
CA THR A 2 -34.82 -36.28 -12.80
C THR A 2 -33.58 -36.59 -12.01
N THR A 3 -32.56 -35.71 -12.11
CA THR A 3 -31.34 -35.84 -11.31
C THR A 3 -31.60 -35.17 -9.95
N LEU A 4 -31.70 -35.97 -8.91
CA LEU A 4 -31.71 -35.55 -7.52
C LEU A 4 -30.32 -35.01 -7.16
N ASN A 5 -30.21 -33.70 -6.91
CA ASN A 5 -29.12 -33.10 -6.15
C ASN A 5 -29.33 -33.43 -4.67
N GLN A 6 -28.71 -34.49 -4.19
CA GLN A 6 -28.57 -34.71 -2.76
C GLN A 6 -27.45 -33.83 -2.25
N ALA A 7 -27.81 -32.71 -1.62
CA ALA A 7 -26.90 -31.96 -0.77
C ALA A 7 -26.49 -32.86 0.40
N VAL A 8 -25.22 -33.28 0.40
CA VAL A 8 -24.62 -33.98 1.54
C VAL A 8 -24.51 -32.96 2.67
N LYS A 9 -25.44 -33.05 3.61
CA LYS A 9 -25.38 -32.30 4.87
C LYS A 9 -24.23 -32.89 5.68
N ILE A 10 -23.06 -32.21 5.65
CA ILE A 10 -21.96 -32.52 6.57
C ILE A 10 -22.43 -32.07 7.95
N GLU A 11 -23.04 -32.96 8.70
CA GLU A 11 -23.27 -32.73 10.11
C GLU A 11 -21.91 -32.76 10.79
N SER A 12 -21.42 -31.59 11.15
CA SER A 12 -20.29 -31.49 12.10
C SER A 12 -20.68 -32.25 13.36
N PRO A 13 -19.84 -33.17 13.87
CA PRO A 13 -20.18 -33.91 15.10
C PRO A 13 -20.39 -32.86 16.19
N VAL A 14 -21.63 -32.75 16.67
CA VAL A 14 -21.93 -31.97 17.88
C VAL A 14 -21.28 -32.71 19.01
N VAL A 15 -20.03 -32.37 19.30
CA VAL A 15 -19.35 -32.85 20.50
C VAL A 15 -20.14 -32.30 21.67
N SER A 16 -20.67 -33.22 22.49
CA SER A 16 -21.42 -32.83 23.67
C SER A 16 -20.51 -32.12 24.63
N ILE A 17 -20.52 -30.79 24.57
CA ILE A 17 -19.62 -29.88 25.32
C ILE A 17 -19.70 -30.10 26.82
N ASN A 18 -20.79 -30.66 27.30
CA ASN A 18 -21.10 -30.90 28.73
C ASN A 18 -20.14 -31.86 29.45
N HIS A 19 -19.25 -32.55 28.72
CA HIS A 19 -18.36 -33.57 29.31
C HIS A 19 -16.87 -33.27 29.12
N LEU A 20 -16.51 -32.10 28.59
CA LEU A 20 -15.10 -31.76 28.41
C LEU A 20 -14.42 -31.46 29.74
N LEU A 21 -13.29 -32.11 29.98
CA LEU A 21 -12.42 -31.80 31.11
C LEU A 21 -11.80 -30.38 30.93
N PRO A 22 -11.40 -29.70 32.02
CA PRO A 22 -10.81 -28.37 31.93
C PRO A 22 -9.62 -28.27 30.95
N PHE A 23 -8.86 -29.33 30.80
CA PHE A 23 -7.77 -29.42 29.81
C PHE A 23 -8.29 -29.44 28.37
N GLU A 24 -9.35 -30.20 28.10
CA GLU A 24 -9.99 -30.30 26.78
C GLU A 24 -10.68 -28.99 26.39
N GLN A 25 -11.28 -28.30 27.36
CA GLN A 25 -11.86 -26.97 27.17
C GLN A 25 -10.78 -25.96 26.72
N ARG A 26 -9.62 -25.96 27.38
CA ARG A 26 -8.49 -25.13 26.98
C ARG A 26 -7.98 -25.46 25.59
N GLN A 27 -7.80 -26.74 25.28
CA GLN A 27 -7.39 -27.16 23.92
C GLN A 27 -8.40 -26.73 22.85
N HIS A 28 -9.70 -26.76 23.18
CA HIS A 28 -10.72 -26.31 22.23
C HIS A 28 -10.61 -24.83 21.95
N ILE A 29 -10.44 -23.98 22.96
CA ILE A 29 -10.20 -22.53 22.78
C ILE A 29 -8.91 -22.27 21.99
N GLU A 30 -7.81 -22.95 22.31
CA GLU A 30 -6.59 -22.85 21.54
C GLU A 30 -6.79 -23.16 20.05
N LYS A 31 -7.58 -24.20 19.73
CA LYS A 31 -7.92 -24.56 18.35
C LYS A 31 -8.79 -23.52 17.64
N LEU A 32 -9.64 -22.79 18.36
CA LEU A 32 -10.44 -21.68 17.79
C LEU A 32 -9.56 -20.48 17.44
N TYR A 33 -8.65 -20.11 18.32
CA TYR A 33 -7.78 -18.95 18.09
C TYR A 33 -6.58 -19.23 17.19
N PHE A 34 -6.10 -20.47 17.11
CA PHE A 34 -4.91 -20.83 16.34
C PHE A 34 -4.99 -20.40 14.87
N PRO A 35 -6.05 -20.67 14.08
CA PRO A 35 -6.14 -20.24 12.70
C PRO A 35 -6.18 -18.71 12.57
N ARG A 36 -6.84 -18.00 13.48
CA ARG A 36 -6.90 -16.53 13.51
C ARG A 36 -5.49 -15.93 13.75
N ILE A 37 -4.75 -16.48 14.74
CA ILE A 37 -3.38 -16.04 15.02
C ILE A 37 -2.46 -16.36 13.85
N GLN A 38 -2.59 -17.53 13.22
CA GLN A 38 -1.80 -17.90 12.07
C GLN A 38 -2.05 -16.94 10.91
N GLN A 39 -3.31 -16.69 10.56
CA GLN A 39 -3.67 -15.76 9.49
C GLN A 39 -3.16 -14.33 9.75
N ALA A 40 -3.28 -13.85 11.00
CA ALA A 40 -2.75 -12.53 11.38
C ALA A 40 -1.22 -12.48 11.33
N THR A 41 -0.54 -13.56 11.68
CA THR A 41 0.93 -13.69 11.58
C THR A 41 1.38 -13.68 10.13
N ASP A 42 0.69 -14.38 9.24
CA ASP A 42 1.00 -14.40 7.81
C ASP A 42 0.79 -13.01 7.18
N ARG A 43 -0.28 -12.30 7.57
CA ARG A 43 -0.51 -10.91 7.15
C ARG A 43 0.58 -9.96 7.64
N MET A 44 0.99 -10.11 8.89
CA MET A 44 2.09 -9.33 9.50
C MET A 44 3.39 -9.55 8.73
N SER A 45 3.78 -10.82 8.51
CA SER A 45 5.01 -11.17 7.78
C SER A 45 4.99 -10.64 6.35
N LYS A 46 3.84 -10.72 5.66
CA LYS A 46 3.68 -10.19 4.31
C LYS A 46 3.81 -8.66 4.29
N SER A 47 3.15 -7.95 5.20
CA SER A 47 3.20 -6.49 5.25
C SER A 47 4.59 -5.98 5.62
N GLU A 48 5.31 -6.68 6.50
CA GLU A 48 6.69 -6.38 6.84
C GLU A 48 7.62 -6.58 5.62
N ALA A 49 7.47 -7.69 4.90
CA ALA A 49 8.25 -7.94 3.68
C ALA A 49 7.99 -6.89 2.60
N GLU A 50 6.72 -6.43 2.41
CA GLU A 50 6.37 -5.35 1.51
C GLU A 50 7.06 -4.03 1.92
N TYR A 51 7.10 -3.71 3.20
CA TYR A 51 7.76 -2.51 3.72
C TYR A 51 9.28 -2.57 3.52
N GLN A 52 9.93 -3.68 3.88
CA GLN A 52 11.37 -3.86 3.70
C GLN A 52 11.77 -3.82 2.21
N GLY A 53 11.01 -4.49 1.34
CA GLY A 53 11.24 -4.44 -0.10
C GLY A 53 11.10 -3.03 -0.68
N ALA A 54 10.16 -2.23 -0.17
CA ALA A 54 10.01 -0.83 -0.57
C ALA A 54 11.19 0.05 -0.10
N LEU A 55 11.71 -0.20 1.11
CA LEU A 55 12.92 0.48 1.62
C LEU A 55 14.16 0.16 0.79
N GLU A 56 14.39 -1.11 0.49
CA GLU A 56 15.51 -1.57 -0.32
C GLU A 56 15.48 -1.00 -1.75
N SER A 57 14.27 -0.88 -2.31
CA SER A 57 14.07 -0.36 -3.65
C SER A 57 13.98 1.17 -3.73
N ARG A 58 14.06 1.90 -2.61
CA ARG A 58 13.81 3.34 -2.55
C ARG A 58 14.58 4.14 -3.59
N SER A 59 15.89 3.94 -3.68
CA SER A 59 16.74 4.70 -4.62
C SER A 59 16.40 4.39 -6.08
N VAL A 60 16.10 3.15 -6.40
CA VAL A 60 15.68 2.73 -7.74
C VAL A 60 14.35 3.37 -8.12
N LEU A 61 13.39 3.35 -7.21
CA LEU A 61 12.07 3.96 -7.41
C LEU A 61 12.16 5.48 -7.60
N ILE A 62 13.01 6.17 -6.84
CA ILE A 62 13.25 7.61 -7.01
C ILE A 62 13.82 7.88 -8.40
N ASN A 63 14.86 7.15 -8.82
CA ASN A 63 15.47 7.34 -10.13
C ASN A 63 14.47 7.06 -11.28
N GLN A 64 13.67 6.01 -11.18
CA GLN A 64 12.62 5.70 -12.16
C GLN A 64 11.57 6.81 -12.23
N LYS A 65 11.13 7.31 -11.07
CA LYS A 65 10.11 8.36 -10.99
C LYS A 65 10.64 9.70 -11.49
N THR A 66 11.89 10.03 -11.18
CA THR A 66 12.57 11.21 -11.72
C THR A 66 12.66 11.14 -13.24
N ALA A 67 13.06 9.99 -13.80
CA ALA A 67 13.12 9.79 -15.24
C ALA A 67 11.72 9.91 -15.89
N GLU A 68 10.67 9.40 -15.24
CA GLU A 68 9.28 9.55 -15.69
C GLU A 68 8.86 11.04 -15.74
N TYR A 69 9.18 11.82 -14.71
CA TYR A 69 8.87 13.25 -14.67
C TYR A 69 9.62 14.04 -15.74
N LEU A 70 10.88 13.71 -15.99
CA LEU A 70 11.67 14.34 -17.04
C LEU A 70 11.20 13.92 -18.45
N ALA A 71 10.73 12.67 -18.62
CA ALA A 71 10.17 12.20 -19.88
C ALA A 71 8.82 12.85 -20.21
N ASN A 72 8.05 13.24 -19.16
CA ASN A 72 6.75 13.91 -19.27
C ASN A 72 6.86 15.35 -18.72
N PRO A 73 7.40 16.29 -19.51
CA PRO A 73 7.67 17.65 -19.07
C PRO A 73 6.40 18.33 -18.56
N SER A 74 6.47 18.95 -17.40
CA SER A 74 5.38 19.71 -16.80
C SER A 74 5.84 21.05 -16.25
N GLU A 75 4.93 21.99 -16.12
CA GLU A 75 5.22 23.32 -15.55
C GLU A 75 5.66 23.25 -14.08
N ARG A 76 5.25 22.21 -13.36
CA ARG A 76 5.66 21.97 -11.96
C ARG A 76 7.18 21.86 -11.81
N HIS A 77 7.83 21.22 -12.79
CA HIS A 77 9.28 21.03 -12.76
C HIS A 77 10.05 22.21 -13.39
N GLY A 78 9.34 23.18 -14.00
CA GLY A 78 9.94 24.34 -14.62
C GLY A 78 10.03 24.28 -16.13
N PHE A 79 9.43 23.27 -16.75
CA PHE A 79 9.20 23.27 -18.19
C PHE A 79 8.02 24.19 -18.53
N LYS A 80 8.06 24.80 -19.70
CA LYS A 80 6.88 25.41 -20.29
C LYS A 80 6.50 24.64 -21.54
N VAL A 81 5.31 24.06 -21.54
CA VAL A 81 4.82 23.24 -22.64
C VAL A 81 3.77 24.03 -23.40
N VAL A 82 3.99 24.23 -24.70
CA VAL A 82 3.09 24.99 -25.56
C VAL A 82 2.62 24.12 -26.71
N GLN A 83 1.32 24.08 -26.90
CA GLN A 83 0.73 23.43 -28.06
C GLN A 83 0.98 24.30 -29.29
N VAL A 84 1.44 23.69 -30.37
CA VAL A 84 1.76 24.39 -31.63
C VAL A 84 1.17 23.63 -32.82
N TYR A 85 0.87 24.38 -33.85
CA TYR A 85 0.51 23.86 -35.16
C TYR A 85 1.68 24.12 -36.12
N PRO A 86 1.83 23.34 -37.19
CA PRO A 86 2.89 23.59 -38.19
C PRO A 86 2.94 25.02 -38.71
N THR A 87 1.79 25.66 -38.82
CA THR A 87 1.64 27.03 -39.33
C THR A 87 2.10 28.13 -38.35
N ASN A 88 2.10 27.87 -37.04
CA ASN A 88 2.45 28.87 -36.01
C ASN A 88 3.68 28.52 -35.21
N GLN A 89 4.29 27.33 -35.41
CA GLN A 89 5.39 26.83 -34.60
C GLN A 89 6.55 27.82 -34.53
N GLN A 90 6.97 28.39 -35.66
CA GLN A 90 8.09 29.32 -35.73
C GLN A 90 7.80 30.62 -34.97
N GLN A 91 6.59 31.12 -35.09
CA GLN A 91 6.14 32.33 -34.39
C GLN A 91 6.10 32.12 -32.87
N VAL A 92 5.62 30.94 -32.41
CA VAL A 92 5.63 30.59 -30.99
C VAL A 92 7.04 30.48 -30.47
N ILE A 93 7.96 29.84 -31.19
CA ILE A 93 9.36 29.71 -30.77
C ILE A 93 9.99 31.11 -30.63
N GLN A 94 9.78 32.00 -31.57
CA GLN A 94 10.29 33.36 -31.53
C GLN A 94 9.74 34.16 -30.33
N SER A 95 8.42 34.12 -30.14
CA SER A 95 7.78 34.78 -28.99
C SER A 95 8.27 34.24 -27.65
N MET A 96 8.53 32.95 -27.54
CA MET A 96 9.08 32.34 -26.33
C MET A 96 10.55 32.71 -26.09
N ALA A 97 11.34 32.85 -27.16
CA ALA A 97 12.73 33.34 -27.06
C ALA A 97 12.77 34.77 -26.56
N GLU A 98 11.90 35.65 -27.00
CA GLU A 98 11.75 37.03 -26.51
C GLU A 98 11.37 37.09 -25.02
N GLN A 99 10.66 36.09 -24.53
CA GLN A 99 10.31 35.91 -23.10
C GLN A 99 11.41 35.25 -22.26
N GLY A 100 12.57 34.96 -22.85
CA GLY A 100 13.70 34.36 -22.14
C GLY A 100 13.64 32.85 -21.99
N PHE A 101 12.96 32.17 -22.91
CA PHE A 101 12.93 30.72 -22.97
C PHE A 101 13.66 30.19 -24.20
N MET A 102 14.23 29.00 -24.10
CA MET A 102 14.84 28.28 -25.21
C MET A 102 14.16 26.94 -25.43
N VAL A 103 14.17 26.46 -26.67
CA VAL A 103 13.58 25.17 -27.04
C VAL A 103 14.38 24.05 -26.38
N HIS A 104 13.71 23.21 -25.64
CA HIS A 104 14.26 21.99 -25.07
C HIS A 104 13.93 20.77 -25.94
N ARG A 105 12.66 20.63 -26.34
CA ARG A 105 12.18 19.49 -27.13
C ARG A 105 11.04 19.89 -28.04
N VAL A 106 11.05 19.36 -29.25
CA VAL A 106 9.93 19.46 -30.20
C VAL A 106 9.29 18.10 -30.35
N SER A 107 7.98 18.03 -30.17
CA SER A 107 7.16 16.84 -30.38
C SER A 107 6.01 17.18 -31.31
N VAL A 108 5.29 16.19 -31.81
CA VAL A 108 4.14 16.42 -32.69
C VAL A 108 3.10 17.25 -31.94
N GLY A 109 2.82 18.44 -32.44
CA GLY A 109 1.82 19.34 -31.86
C GLY A 109 2.23 20.06 -30.57
N MET A 110 3.45 19.87 -30.06
CA MET A 110 3.91 20.49 -28.82
C MET A 110 5.40 20.87 -28.88
N VAL A 111 5.73 22.02 -28.29
CA VAL A 111 7.11 22.44 -28.05
C VAL A 111 7.29 22.63 -26.55
N THR A 112 8.34 22.03 -26.01
CA THR A 112 8.75 22.17 -24.63
C THR A 112 9.91 23.16 -24.56
N PHE A 113 9.79 24.13 -23.67
CA PHE A 113 10.77 25.17 -23.44
C PHE A 113 11.33 25.09 -22.03
N ILE A 114 12.57 25.53 -21.87
CA ILE A 114 13.22 25.79 -20.58
C ILE A 114 13.68 27.23 -20.51
N ARG A 115 13.85 27.74 -19.31
CA ARG A 115 14.35 29.11 -19.11
C ARG A 115 15.76 29.25 -19.68
N MET A 116 16.08 30.36 -20.35
CA MET A 116 17.44 30.65 -20.75
C MET A 116 18.31 30.90 -19.51
N PRO A 117 19.54 30.38 -19.47
CA PRO A 117 20.49 30.72 -18.42
C PRO A 117 20.77 32.25 -18.46
N LYS A 118 20.72 32.88 -17.30
CA LYS A 118 21.04 34.33 -17.18
C LYS A 118 22.52 34.58 -17.06
N ASN A 119 23.26 33.63 -16.51
CA ASN A 119 24.67 33.68 -16.25
C ASN A 119 25.34 32.36 -16.64
N ALA A 120 26.66 32.36 -16.82
CA ALA A 120 27.45 31.17 -17.14
C ALA A 120 27.39 30.07 -16.05
N LYS A 121 26.94 30.41 -14.83
CA LYS A 121 26.77 29.44 -13.72
C LYS A 121 25.37 28.87 -13.64
N ASP A 122 24.38 29.42 -14.35
CA ASP A 122 23.00 28.96 -14.33
C ASP A 122 22.89 27.67 -15.14
N ASN A 123 22.30 26.65 -14.53
CA ASN A 123 21.99 25.39 -15.20
C ASN A 123 20.50 25.09 -15.07
N PRO A 124 19.65 25.62 -15.95
CA PRO A 124 18.21 25.41 -15.86
C PRO A 124 17.78 23.94 -15.92
N LEU A 125 18.53 23.10 -16.63
CA LEU A 125 18.26 21.66 -16.68
C LEU A 125 18.55 20.98 -15.34
N GLN A 126 19.61 21.41 -14.65
CA GLN A 126 19.90 20.89 -13.31
C GLN A 126 18.81 21.29 -12.31
N GLU A 127 18.37 22.55 -12.32
CA GLU A 127 17.26 23.01 -11.47
C GLU A 127 15.97 22.22 -11.71
N ILE A 128 15.67 21.89 -12.97
CA ILE A 128 14.52 21.06 -13.35
C ILE A 128 14.70 19.64 -12.81
N THR A 129 15.91 19.07 -12.98
CA THR A 129 16.23 17.74 -12.50
C THR A 129 16.12 17.66 -10.98
N ASP A 130 16.65 18.66 -10.28
CA ASP A 130 16.58 18.73 -8.82
C ASP A 130 15.14 18.81 -8.32
N LYS A 131 14.28 19.60 -8.97
CA LYS A 131 12.85 19.68 -8.65
C LYS A 131 12.13 18.36 -8.92
N ALA A 132 12.40 17.73 -10.06
CA ALA A 132 11.81 16.45 -10.41
C ALA A 132 12.26 15.35 -9.41
N THR A 133 13.52 15.37 -9.00
CA THR A 133 14.05 14.44 -8.00
C THR A 133 13.42 14.67 -6.63
N ALA A 134 13.31 15.91 -6.18
CA ALA A 134 12.67 16.23 -4.90
C ALA A 134 11.19 15.82 -4.86
N GLU A 135 10.45 16.00 -5.96
CA GLU A 135 9.06 15.54 -6.06
C GLU A 135 8.98 14.01 -6.09
N ALA A 136 9.91 13.35 -6.79
CA ALA A 136 10.02 11.90 -6.82
C ALA A 136 10.31 11.32 -5.43
N GLU A 137 11.26 11.89 -4.69
CA GLU A 137 11.56 11.53 -3.30
C GLU A 137 10.33 11.66 -2.42
N SER A 138 9.66 12.82 -2.45
CA SER A 138 8.44 13.04 -1.66
C SER A 138 7.34 12.02 -2.00
N THR A 139 7.20 11.65 -3.26
CA THR A 139 6.19 10.69 -3.72
C THR A 139 6.52 9.28 -3.25
N VAL A 140 7.78 8.86 -3.39
CA VAL A 140 8.26 7.55 -2.96
C VAL A 140 8.21 7.42 -1.44
N ASP A 141 8.64 8.44 -0.70
CA ASP A 141 8.63 8.43 0.77
C ASP A 141 7.21 8.34 1.33
N LYS A 142 6.25 9.03 0.72
CA LYS A 142 4.83 8.88 1.08
C LYS A 142 4.29 7.47 0.81
N ALA A 143 4.75 6.81 -0.25
CA ALA A 143 4.38 5.44 -0.53
C ALA A 143 4.99 4.47 0.50
N ILE A 144 6.26 4.64 0.84
CA ILE A 144 6.95 3.85 1.88
C ILE A 144 6.28 4.03 3.25
N GLU A 145 5.90 5.26 3.62
CA GLU A 145 5.21 5.50 4.89
C GLU A 145 3.84 4.78 4.96
N ARG A 146 3.13 4.66 3.83
CA ARG A 146 1.89 3.83 3.77
C ARG A 146 2.17 2.35 4.05
N PHE A 147 3.26 1.80 3.51
CA PHE A 147 3.64 0.41 3.81
C PHE A 147 4.02 0.23 5.27
N LYS A 148 4.73 1.18 5.85
CA LYS A 148 5.08 1.19 7.27
C LYS A 148 3.86 1.21 8.17
N VAL A 149 2.88 2.07 7.89
CA VAL A 149 1.62 2.12 8.64
C VAL A 149 0.88 0.79 8.53
N LYS A 150 0.77 0.23 7.32
CA LYS A 150 0.13 -1.08 7.09
C LYS A 150 0.82 -2.21 7.87
N ALA A 151 2.16 -2.21 7.93
CA ALA A 151 2.91 -3.20 8.72
C ALA A 151 2.65 -3.04 10.23
N ALA A 152 2.63 -1.81 10.73
CA ALA A 152 2.33 -1.51 12.12
C ALA A 152 0.89 -1.93 12.51
N GLU A 153 -0.08 -1.68 11.64
CA GLU A 153 -1.47 -2.13 11.83
C GLU A 153 -1.58 -3.65 11.87
N ALA A 154 -0.87 -4.36 11.00
CA ALA A 154 -0.86 -5.82 10.99
C ALA A 154 -0.24 -6.40 12.28
N VAL A 155 0.82 -5.80 12.80
CA VAL A 155 1.40 -6.16 14.11
C VAL A 155 0.40 -5.93 15.23
N HIS A 156 -0.29 -4.78 15.22
CA HIS A 156 -1.29 -4.46 16.23
C HIS A 156 -2.46 -5.47 16.21
N GLN A 157 -3.01 -5.78 15.04
CA GLN A 157 -4.09 -6.76 14.89
C GLN A 157 -3.68 -8.13 15.41
N ARG A 158 -2.50 -8.62 15.03
CA ARG A 158 -1.99 -9.90 15.53
C ARG A 158 -1.86 -9.90 17.06
N ASN A 159 -1.32 -8.84 17.64
CA ASN A 159 -1.15 -8.74 19.09
C ASN A 159 -2.49 -8.67 19.83
N THR A 160 -3.49 -7.99 19.27
CA THR A 160 -4.86 -7.96 19.81
C THR A 160 -5.44 -9.36 19.89
N ILE A 161 -5.40 -10.14 18.80
CA ILE A 161 -5.90 -11.52 18.78
C ILE A 161 -5.18 -12.41 19.81
N VAL A 162 -3.87 -12.25 19.95
CA VAL A 162 -3.09 -13.01 20.96
C VAL A 162 -3.50 -12.64 22.40
N ILE A 163 -3.77 -11.35 22.64
CA ILE A 163 -4.24 -10.88 23.96
C ILE A 163 -5.64 -11.43 24.25
N GLU A 164 -6.55 -11.40 23.26
CA GLU A 164 -7.89 -11.96 23.36
C GLU A 164 -7.83 -13.45 23.67
N ALA A 165 -7.03 -14.23 22.92
CA ALA A 165 -6.82 -15.64 23.17
C ALA A 165 -6.34 -15.94 24.60
N ARG A 166 -5.35 -15.15 25.10
CA ARG A 166 -4.86 -15.28 26.48
C ARG A 166 -5.95 -14.99 27.49
N LYS A 167 -6.68 -13.88 27.32
CA LYS A 167 -7.80 -13.53 28.21
C LYS A 167 -8.87 -14.60 28.22
N ALA A 168 -9.21 -15.17 27.06
CA ALA A 168 -10.17 -16.27 26.93
C ALA A 168 -9.67 -17.51 27.72
N LEU A 169 -8.40 -17.92 27.56
CA LEU A 169 -7.82 -19.03 28.29
C LEU A 169 -7.78 -18.77 29.81
N ASP A 170 -7.43 -17.56 30.24
CA ASP A 170 -7.34 -17.21 31.67
C ASP A 170 -8.72 -17.08 32.34
N SER A 171 -9.77 -16.80 31.56
CA SER A 171 -11.13 -16.69 32.05
C SER A 171 -11.80 -18.04 32.33
N ILE A 172 -11.26 -19.15 31.78
CA ILE A 172 -11.82 -20.50 31.96
C ILE A 172 -11.50 -21.02 33.37
N LYS A 173 -12.41 -20.73 34.30
CA LYS A 173 -12.35 -21.23 35.69
C LYS A 173 -13.42 -22.30 35.97
N SER A 174 -14.49 -22.33 35.15
CA SER A 174 -15.60 -23.24 35.25
C SER A 174 -16.13 -23.58 33.86
N PHE A 175 -16.97 -24.57 33.74
CA PHE A 175 -17.65 -24.89 32.48
C PHE A 175 -18.54 -23.76 31.97
N GLU A 176 -19.19 -23.03 32.86
CA GLU A 176 -20.03 -21.88 32.51
C GLU A 176 -19.18 -20.72 31.87
N SER A 177 -18.01 -20.41 32.44
CA SER A 177 -17.10 -19.41 31.86
C SER A 177 -16.55 -19.85 30.50
N TYR A 178 -16.37 -21.13 30.27
CA TYR A 178 -15.99 -21.70 28.98
C TYR A 178 -17.11 -21.50 27.91
N LEU A 179 -18.35 -21.77 28.26
CA LEU A 179 -19.49 -21.56 27.36
C LEU A 179 -19.62 -20.09 26.94
N ASN A 180 -19.44 -19.15 27.86
CA ASN A 180 -19.48 -17.72 27.58
C ASN A 180 -18.42 -17.29 26.55
N VAL A 181 -17.21 -17.85 26.61
CA VAL A 181 -16.15 -17.56 25.63
C VAL A 181 -16.53 -18.04 24.24
N ILE A 182 -17.14 -19.22 24.11
CA ILE A 182 -17.55 -19.77 22.81
C ILE A 182 -18.71 -18.98 22.18
N VAL A 183 -19.68 -18.57 22.97
CA VAL A 183 -20.85 -17.81 22.48
C VAL A 183 -20.46 -16.45 21.95
N THR A 184 -19.60 -15.73 22.67
CA THR A 184 -19.11 -14.41 22.19
C THR A 184 -18.32 -14.49 20.89
N ASP A 185 -17.53 -15.55 20.71
CA ASP A 185 -16.73 -15.74 19.46
C ASP A 185 -17.60 -16.13 18.26
N SER A 186 -18.80 -16.72 18.51
CA SER A 186 -19.76 -17.10 17.46
C SER A 186 -20.56 -15.91 16.91
N GLU A 187 -20.76 -14.87 17.70
CA GLU A 187 -21.51 -13.68 17.29
C GLU A 187 -20.69 -12.72 16.41
N GLU A 188 -19.36 -12.69 16.57
CA GLU A 188 -18.48 -11.84 15.73
C GLU A 188 -18.27 -12.38 14.30
N VAL A 189 -18.62 -13.62 14.01
CA VAL A 189 -18.44 -14.25 12.67
C VAL A 189 -19.62 -13.96 11.74
N THR A 190 -20.70 -13.35 12.21
CA THR A 190 -21.96 -13.13 11.46
C THR A 190 -22.18 -11.68 11.00
N GLU A 191 -21.24 -10.78 11.18
CA GLU A 191 -21.23 -9.44 10.58
C GLU A 191 -20.10 -9.33 9.52
#